data_35ef40d1fd1c68232c0edaba63d89858
#
_entry.id   35ef40d1fd1c68232c0edaba63d89858
#
_cell.length_a   1.000
_cell.length_b   1.000
_cell.length_c   1.000
_cell.angle_alpha   90.00
_cell.angle_beta   90.00
_cell.angle_gamma   90.00
#
_symmetry.space_group_name_H-M   'P 1'
#
loop_
_entity.id
_entity.type
_entity.pdbx_description
1 polymer ?
#
loop_
_entity_poly.entity_id
_entity_poly.type
_entity_poly.pdbx_seq_one_letter_code
_entity_poly.pdbx_strand_id
1 'polypeptide(L)'
;KQAPGIFRGSEGPSASAELFVIVNVPKRSTGTAANVPLRGMEPGGLAVRRQARIVEGRSFEPGRNEIVVGRAAARQFEGLDVGRSVRWGGNTWTVVGIFEAHGAIWESELWCDVGVLQPAYRRSDAFSSVHVLLETPEAFAGFKAALAADPRLGVSVFRETEYYAEQASATARLITTLGFAIATLMAAGAVFGAVNTMYTAVAARTREI
;
A
#
# COMPACT_ATOMS: atom_id res chain seq x y z
N LYS A 1 -9.90 19.13 -9.48
CA LYS A 1 -10.55 19.84 -8.33
C LYS A 1 -11.88 20.54 -8.73
N GLN A 2 -12.24 20.54 -10.01
CA GLN A 2 -13.50 21.13 -10.53
C GLN A 2 -14.61 20.11 -10.81
N ALA A 3 -14.32 18.80 -10.68
CA ALA A 3 -15.30 17.76 -10.93
C ALA A 3 -16.44 17.81 -9.87
N PRO A 4 -17.67 17.40 -10.25
CA PRO A 4 -18.83 17.46 -9.37
C PRO A 4 -18.73 16.42 -8.24
N GLY A 5 -19.40 16.71 -7.10
CA GLY A 5 -19.53 15.78 -5.97
C GLY A 5 -18.28 15.67 -5.09
N ILE A 6 -17.25 16.51 -5.29
CA ILE A 6 -16.10 16.57 -4.40
C ILE A 6 -16.48 17.31 -3.12
N PHE A 7 -16.23 16.68 -1.98
CA PHE A 7 -16.42 17.34 -0.68
C PHE A 7 -15.55 18.59 -0.57
N ARG A 8 -16.16 19.69 -0.13
CA ARG A 8 -15.49 20.97 0.10
C ARG A 8 -15.40 21.27 1.58
N GLY A 9 -14.19 21.21 2.11
CA GLY A 9 -13.90 21.65 3.46
C GLY A 9 -13.62 23.15 3.54
N SER A 10 -13.18 23.61 4.73
CA SER A 10 -12.80 25.02 4.95
C SER A 10 -11.66 25.52 4.08
N GLU A 11 -10.77 24.63 3.67
CA GLU A 11 -9.60 24.92 2.84
C GLU A 11 -9.82 24.66 1.34
N GLY A 12 -11.06 24.36 0.94
CA GLY A 12 -11.41 24.09 -0.45
C GLY A 12 -11.76 22.64 -0.74
N PRO A 13 -11.65 22.17 -2.00
CA PRO A 13 -12.01 20.82 -2.38
C PRO A 13 -11.04 19.81 -1.80
N SER A 14 -11.59 18.78 -1.12
CA SER A 14 -10.80 17.70 -0.51
C SER A 14 -10.29 16.74 -1.58
N ALA A 15 -9.18 17.11 -2.19
CA ALA A 15 -8.49 16.35 -3.21
C ALA A 15 -6.97 16.54 -3.04
N SER A 16 -6.22 15.45 -3.18
CA SER A 16 -4.75 15.44 -3.12
C SER A 16 -4.18 14.75 -4.33
N ALA A 17 -3.36 15.44 -5.09
CA ALA A 17 -2.51 14.85 -6.10
C ALA A 17 -1.25 14.31 -5.43
N GLU A 18 -0.89 13.07 -5.74
CA GLU A 18 0.11 12.33 -5.00
C GLU A 18 1.15 11.68 -5.91
N LEU A 19 2.39 11.72 -5.47
CA LEU A 19 3.49 10.99 -6.08
C LEU A 19 3.89 9.81 -5.20
N PHE A 20 3.97 8.64 -5.79
CA PHE A 20 4.37 7.42 -5.13
C PHE A 20 5.76 6.99 -5.58
N VAL A 21 6.67 6.78 -4.65
CA VAL A 21 8.00 6.24 -4.88
C VAL A 21 8.32 5.15 -3.86
N ILE A 22 9.28 4.29 -4.17
CA ILE A 22 9.74 3.24 -3.27
C ILE A 22 11.11 3.63 -2.74
N VAL A 23 11.29 3.52 -1.42
CA VAL A 23 12.57 3.69 -0.74
C VAL A 23 12.99 2.39 -0.06
N ASN A 24 14.30 2.20 0.10
CA ASN A 24 14.86 1.04 0.79
C ASN A 24 15.14 1.41 2.25
N VAL A 25 14.59 0.61 3.17
CA VAL A 25 14.77 0.80 4.61
C VAL A 25 15.15 -0.53 5.26
N PRO A 26 16.15 -0.58 6.15
CA PRO A 26 16.52 -1.79 6.86
C PRO A 26 15.40 -2.26 7.80
N LYS A 27 15.10 -3.56 7.81
CA LYS A 27 14.20 -4.17 8.78
C LYS A 27 14.87 -4.29 10.15
N ARG A 28 14.15 -3.94 11.22
CA ARG A 28 14.64 -4.12 12.61
C ARG A 28 14.97 -5.58 12.95
N SER A 29 14.28 -6.55 12.36
CA SER A 29 14.44 -7.97 12.66
C SER A 29 15.67 -8.62 12.03
N THR A 30 16.09 -8.15 10.85
CA THR A 30 17.12 -8.83 10.04
C THR A 30 18.21 -7.90 9.52
N GLY A 31 18.07 -6.59 9.64
CA GLY A 31 18.95 -5.59 9.02
C GLY A 31 18.89 -5.56 7.48
N THR A 32 18.11 -6.46 6.86
CA THR A 32 18.00 -6.49 5.40
C THR A 32 17.15 -5.34 4.89
N ALA A 33 17.59 -4.69 3.81
CA ALA A 33 16.83 -3.64 3.16
C ALA A 33 15.53 -4.20 2.55
N ALA A 34 14.44 -3.48 2.76
CA ALA A 34 13.16 -3.80 2.14
C ALA A 34 12.50 -2.53 1.58
N ASN A 35 11.65 -2.74 0.59
CA ASN A 35 10.91 -1.69 -0.08
C ASN A 35 9.82 -1.13 0.83
N VAL A 36 9.84 0.19 1.03
CA VAL A 36 8.82 0.93 1.77
C VAL A 36 8.26 2.03 0.88
N PRO A 37 6.93 2.16 0.78
CA PRO A 37 6.31 3.26 0.05
C PRO A 37 6.59 4.61 0.70
N LEU A 38 7.08 5.57 -0.08
CA LEU A 38 7.13 6.98 0.27
C LEU A 38 6.17 7.75 -0.64
N ARG A 39 5.18 8.36 -0.03
CA ARG A 39 4.12 9.09 -0.70
C ARG A 39 4.26 10.59 -0.45
N GLY A 40 4.45 11.32 -1.53
CA GLY A 40 4.31 12.79 -1.52
C GLY A 40 2.87 13.16 -1.75
N MET A 41 2.31 14.01 -0.91
CA MET A 41 0.94 14.49 -1.02
C MET A 41 0.89 16.00 -0.97
N GLU A 42 -0.16 16.61 -1.55
CA GLU A 42 -0.43 18.04 -1.39
C GLU A 42 -0.80 18.35 0.06
N PRO A 43 -0.70 19.62 0.51
CA PRO A 43 -0.99 20.01 1.90
C PRO A 43 -2.35 19.54 2.42
N GLY A 44 -3.36 19.45 1.55
CA GLY A 44 -4.70 18.92 1.89
C GLY A 44 -4.81 17.40 1.94
N GLY A 45 -3.73 16.64 1.68
CA GLY A 45 -3.76 15.19 1.57
C GLY A 45 -4.17 14.46 2.86
N LEU A 46 -3.80 15.00 4.03
CA LEU A 46 -4.24 14.46 5.30
C LEU A 46 -5.75 14.62 5.52
N ALA A 47 -6.35 15.70 5.04
CA ALA A 47 -7.79 15.94 5.15
C ALA A 47 -8.63 14.94 4.32
N VAL A 48 -8.06 14.39 3.25
CA VAL A 48 -8.68 13.32 2.45
C VAL A 48 -8.68 11.98 3.22
N ARG A 49 -7.67 11.75 4.07
CA ARG A 49 -7.50 10.52 4.86
C ARG A 49 -7.97 10.71 6.30
N ARG A 50 -9.28 10.90 6.48
CA ARG A 50 -9.91 11.18 7.79
C ARG A 50 -9.61 10.17 8.90
N GLN A 51 -9.22 8.95 8.56
CA GLN A 51 -8.89 7.91 9.52
C GLN A 51 -7.44 8.02 10.04
N ALA A 52 -6.58 8.78 9.35
CA ALA A 52 -5.21 8.98 9.77
C ALA A 52 -5.13 10.09 10.82
N ARG A 53 -4.44 9.80 11.92
CA ARG A 53 -4.16 10.78 12.98
C ARG A 53 -2.69 10.69 13.40
N ILE A 54 -2.10 11.84 13.70
CA ILE A 54 -0.76 11.89 14.30
C ILE A 54 -0.88 11.44 15.76
N VAL A 55 -0.08 10.47 16.15
CA VAL A 55 -0.06 9.89 17.50
C VAL A 55 1.22 10.21 18.26
N GLU A 56 2.26 10.64 17.54
CA GLU A 56 3.53 11.07 18.11
C GLU A 56 4.13 12.18 17.24
N GLY A 57 4.71 13.20 17.83
CA GLY A 57 5.29 14.33 17.13
C GLY A 57 4.25 15.23 16.46
N ARG A 58 4.49 15.64 15.22
CA ARG A 58 3.64 16.53 14.44
C ARG A 58 3.54 16.09 12.97
N SER A 59 2.65 16.70 12.21
CA SER A 59 2.63 16.57 10.75
C SER A 59 3.84 17.26 10.11
N PHE A 60 4.16 16.84 8.89
CA PHE A 60 5.16 17.51 8.07
C PHE A 60 4.66 18.91 7.64
N GLU A 61 5.60 19.84 7.48
CA GLU A 61 5.33 21.17 6.95
C GLU A 61 5.63 21.21 5.45
N PRO A 62 4.77 21.86 4.64
CA PRO A 62 5.02 22.05 3.21
C PRO A 62 6.36 22.72 2.93
N GLY A 63 7.05 22.28 1.87
CA GLY A 63 8.34 22.82 1.46
C GLY A 63 9.53 22.36 2.30
N ARG A 64 9.35 21.49 3.28
CA ARG A 64 10.42 20.94 4.11
C ARG A 64 10.71 19.48 3.81
N ASN A 65 11.96 19.06 3.99
CA ASN A 65 12.37 17.65 3.92
C ASN A 65 11.94 16.90 5.19
N GLU A 66 10.65 16.84 5.44
CA GLU A 66 10.05 16.22 6.61
C GLU A 66 9.18 15.04 6.17
N ILE A 67 9.19 13.99 6.99
CA ILE A 67 8.33 12.83 6.78
C ILE A 67 7.56 12.50 8.05
N VAL A 68 6.33 12.02 7.88
CA VAL A 68 5.60 11.29 8.91
C VAL A 68 5.54 9.82 8.55
N VAL A 69 5.66 8.97 9.53
CA VAL A 69 5.83 7.53 9.38
C VAL A 69 4.59 6.81 9.88
N GLY A 70 4.07 5.87 9.11
CA GLY A 70 2.99 5.02 9.59
C GLY A 70 3.46 4.11 10.74
N ARG A 71 2.58 3.86 11.71
CA ARG A 71 2.91 3.09 12.92
C ARG A 71 3.45 1.69 12.61
N ALA A 72 2.91 1.02 11.58
CA ALA A 72 3.40 -0.30 11.18
C ALA A 72 4.82 -0.21 10.59
N ALA A 73 5.11 0.82 9.78
CA ALA A 73 6.45 1.07 9.25
C ALA A 73 7.45 1.39 10.38
N ALA A 74 7.09 2.25 11.33
CA ALA A 74 7.96 2.60 12.47
C ALA A 74 8.33 1.38 13.32
N ARG A 75 7.41 0.42 13.49
CA ARG A 75 7.67 -0.83 14.23
C ARG A 75 8.56 -1.80 13.46
N GLN A 76 8.44 -1.83 12.14
CA GLN A 76 9.10 -2.84 11.31
C GLN A 76 10.50 -2.43 10.86
N PHE A 77 10.76 -1.13 10.68
CA PHE A 77 11.97 -0.62 10.05
C PHE A 77 12.83 0.21 11.00
N GLU A 78 14.14 0.20 10.77
CA GLU A 78 15.12 0.98 11.54
C GLU A 78 15.20 2.43 11.06
N GLY A 79 15.59 3.34 11.97
CA GLY A 79 15.85 4.74 11.66
C GLY A 79 14.60 5.60 11.39
N LEU A 80 13.39 5.05 11.60
CA LEU A 80 12.12 5.74 11.39
C LEU A 80 11.48 6.27 12.69
N ASP A 81 12.27 6.42 13.74
CA ASP A 81 11.80 7.02 14.99
C ASP A 81 11.79 8.56 14.89
N VAL A 82 10.89 9.23 15.62
CA VAL A 82 10.78 10.70 15.61
C VAL A 82 12.11 11.35 15.97
N GLY A 83 12.49 12.38 15.23
CA GLY A 83 13.77 13.09 15.37
C GLY A 83 14.95 12.46 14.61
N ARG A 84 14.79 11.26 14.05
CA ARG A 84 15.82 10.65 13.20
C ARG A 84 15.82 11.25 11.79
N SER A 85 16.98 11.17 11.14
CA SER A 85 17.15 11.60 9.75
C SER A 85 17.58 10.42 8.89
N VAL A 86 16.99 10.34 7.70
CA VAL A 86 17.26 9.31 6.69
C VAL A 86 17.54 9.96 5.34
N ARG A 87 18.30 9.30 4.47
CA ARG A 87 18.70 9.88 3.18
C ARG A 87 18.16 9.07 2.01
N TRP A 88 17.28 9.70 1.21
CA TRP A 88 16.74 9.14 -0.03
C TRP A 88 16.57 10.21 -1.11
N GLY A 89 16.66 9.83 -2.38
CA GLY A 89 16.45 10.74 -3.51
C GLY A 89 17.40 11.94 -3.55
N GLY A 90 18.60 11.80 -2.94
CA GLY A 90 19.53 12.91 -2.81
C GLY A 90 19.26 13.87 -1.64
N ASN A 91 18.09 13.79 -1.00
CA ASN A 91 17.68 14.61 0.14
C ASN A 91 17.89 13.89 1.48
N THR A 92 18.09 14.67 2.54
CA THR A 92 18.03 14.18 3.92
C THR A 92 16.65 14.53 4.48
N TRP A 93 15.91 13.53 4.91
CA TRP A 93 14.55 13.63 5.44
C TRP A 93 14.56 13.48 6.95
N THR A 94 13.83 14.32 7.65
CA THR A 94 13.68 14.23 9.11
C THR A 94 12.32 13.64 9.45
N VAL A 95 12.29 12.61 10.27
CA VAL A 95 11.05 12.05 10.82
C VAL A 95 10.50 13.01 11.87
N VAL A 96 9.35 13.61 11.62
CA VAL A 96 8.73 14.61 12.51
C VAL A 96 7.53 14.09 13.25
N GLY A 97 6.98 12.95 12.85
CA GLY A 97 5.86 12.34 13.56
C GLY A 97 5.54 10.92 13.10
N ILE A 98 4.69 10.27 13.89
CA ILE A 98 4.13 8.95 13.59
C ILE A 98 2.61 9.09 13.49
N PHE A 99 2.02 8.49 12.47
CA PHE A 99 0.59 8.44 12.30
C PHE A 99 0.05 7.02 12.44
N GLU A 100 -1.22 6.93 12.79
CA GLU A 100 -2.01 5.72 12.91
C GLU A 100 -3.29 5.86 12.08
N ALA A 101 -3.76 4.77 11.50
CA ALA A 101 -4.96 4.73 10.67
C ALA A 101 -5.77 3.44 10.89
N HIS A 102 -5.90 3.00 12.14
CA HIS A 102 -6.69 1.84 12.58
C HIS A 102 -6.37 0.54 11.82
N GLY A 103 -5.09 0.28 11.54
CA GLY A 103 -4.63 -0.92 10.82
C GLY A 103 -4.82 -0.84 9.31
N ALA A 104 -5.10 0.32 8.75
CA ALA A 104 -5.14 0.50 7.30
C ALA A 104 -3.75 0.24 6.67
N ILE A 105 -3.75 -0.15 5.42
CA ILE A 105 -2.54 -0.43 4.62
C ILE A 105 -1.54 0.72 4.67
N TRP A 106 -2.02 1.95 4.78
CA TRP A 106 -1.20 3.17 4.82
C TRP A 106 -0.28 3.24 6.04
N GLU A 107 -0.56 2.54 7.13
CA GLU A 107 0.34 2.49 8.27
C GLU A 107 1.72 1.89 7.95
N SER A 108 1.84 1.24 6.79
CA SER A 108 3.11 0.75 6.25
C SER A 108 3.81 1.75 5.32
N GLU A 109 3.27 2.96 5.15
CA GLU A 109 3.80 4.00 4.28
C GLU A 109 4.51 5.11 5.07
N LEU A 110 5.29 5.91 4.32
CA LEU A 110 5.89 7.16 4.73
C LEU A 110 5.23 8.29 3.95
N TRP A 111 4.91 9.41 4.58
CA TRP A 111 4.26 10.54 3.91
C TRP A 111 5.09 11.81 4.04
N CYS A 112 5.13 12.60 2.98
CA CYS A 112 5.85 13.88 2.90
C CYS A 112 5.11 14.86 1.98
N ASP A 113 5.68 16.05 1.85
CA ASP A 113 5.22 17.03 0.86
C ASP A 113 5.59 16.60 -0.56
N VAL A 114 4.62 16.59 -1.48
CA VAL A 114 4.83 16.27 -2.89
C VAL A 114 5.74 17.28 -3.59
N GLY A 115 5.64 18.57 -3.23
CA GLY A 115 6.48 19.63 -3.79
C GLY A 115 7.97 19.45 -3.49
N VAL A 116 8.31 18.74 -2.41
CA VAL A 116 9.69 18.37 -2.07
C VAL A 116 10.09 17.04 -2.68
N LEU A 117 9.15 16.08 -2.75
CA LEU A 117 9.42 14.75 -3.28
C LEU A 117 9.68 14.74 -4.78
N GLN A 118 8.92 15.52 -5.55
CA GLN A 118 9.04 15.61 -7.01
C GLN A 118 10.45 15.94 -7.46
N PRO A 119 11.06 17.05 -7.03
CA PRO A 119 12.43 17.40 -7.44
C PRO A 119 13.47 16.41 -6.90
N ALA A 120 13.28 15.85 -5.68
CA ALA A 120 14.19 14.87 -5.11
C ALA A 120 14.33 13.60 -5.97
N TYR A 121 13.27 13.23 -6.69
CA TYR A 121 13.24 12.08 -7.58
C TYR A 121 13.22 12.45 -9.08
N ARG A 122 13.46 13.74 -9.42
CA ARG A 122 13.47 14.26 -10.81
C ARG A 122 12.16 13.93 -11.55
N ARG A 123 11.03 14.03 -10.85
CA ARG A 123 9.68 13.78 -11.37
C ARG A 123 8.83 15.04 -11.30
N SER A 124 9.37 16.17 -11.76
CA SER A 124 8.65 17.44 -11.80
C SER A 124 7.32 17.26 -12.55
N ASP A 125 6.25 17.81 -11.97
CA ASP A 125 4.88 17.79 -12.51
C ASP A 125 4.27 16.38 -12.74
N ALA A 126 4.91 15.32 -12.23
CA ALA A 126 4.39 13.97 -12.31
C ALA A 126 3.63 13.59 -11.03
N PHE A 127 2.45 13.03 -11.20
CA PHE A 127 1.64 12.44 -10.14
C PHE A 127 1.31 11.00 -10.49
N SER A 128 1.28 10.15 -9.49
CA SER A 128 0.93 8.72 -9.65
C SER A 128 -0.56 8.50 -9.49
N SER A 129 -1.22 9.28 -8.63
CA SER A 129 -2.64 9.17 -8.33
C SER A 129 -3.20 10.49 -7.82
N VAL A 130 -4.54 10.60 -7.87
CA VAL A 130 -5.27 11.68 -7.21
C VAL A 130 -6.29 11.04 -6.27
N HIS A 131 -6.19 11.35 -5.00
CA HIS A 131 -7.17 10.93 -4.00
C HIS A 131 -8.19 12.04 -3.78
N VAL A 132 -9.47 11.66 -3.77
CA VAL A 132 -10.59 12.60 -3.68
C VAL A 132 -11.57 12.09 -2.65
N LEU A 133 -12.04 12.97 -1.78
CA LEU A 133 -13.16 12.70 -0.89
C LEU A 133 -14.43 13.22 -1.55
N LEU A 134 -15.42 12.35 -1.71
CA LEU A 134 -16.73 12.72 -2.23
C LEU A 134 -17.68 13.10 -1.09
N GLU A 135 -18.67 13.94 -1.38
CA GLU A 135 -19.69 14.37 -0.42
C GLU A 135 -20.51 13.18 0.08
N THR A 136 -20.89 12.30 -0.84
CA THR A 136 -21.64 11.07 -0.53
C THR A 136 -21.14 9.90 -1.41
N PRO A 137 -21.35 8.64 -0.98
CA PRO A 137 -20.99 7.47 -1.79
C PRO A 137 -21.70 7.43 -3.17
N GLU A 138 -22.92 7.99 -3.25
CA GLU A 138 -23.75 8.04 -4.45
C GLU A 138 -23.19 8.99 -5.52
N ALA A 139 -22.46 10.03 -5.09
CA ALA A 139 -21.80 10.99 -5.99
C ALA A 139 -20.75 10.33 -6.90
N PHE A 140 -20.29 9.11 -6.56
CA PHE A 140 -19.26 8.40 -7.30
C PHE A 140 -19.60 8.17 -8.78
N ALA A 141 -20.84 7.80 -9.09
CA ALA A 141 -21.25 7.52 -10.46
C ALA A 141 -21.17 8.80 -11.33
N GLY A 142 -21.69 9.92 -10.82
CA GLY A 142 -21.62 11.22 -11.49
C GLY A 142 -20.19 11.74 -11.63
N PHE A 143 -19.39 11.59 -10.59
CA PHE A 143 -17.96 11.94 -10.60
C PHE A 143 -17.19 11.16 -11.67
N LYS A 144 -17.38 9.82 -11.72
CA LYS A 144 -16.73 8.94 -12.71
C LYS A 144 -17.15 9.30 -14.13
N ALA A 145 -18.46 9.54 -14.37
CA ALA A 145 -18.98 9.93 -15.68
C ALA A 145 -18.41 11.29 -16.13
N ALA A 146 -18.31 12.27 -15.24
CA ALA A 146 -17.75 13.59 -15.55
C ALA A 146 -16.26 13.52 -15.94
N LEU A 147 -15.47 12.66 -15.29
CA LEU A 147 -14.06 12.47 -15.66
C LEU A 147 -13.91 11.68 -16.97
N ALA A 148 -14.77 10.69 -17.22
CA ALA A 148 -14.75 9.92 -18.47
C ALA A 148 -15.19 10.75 -19.69
N ALA A 149 -15.98 11.80 -19.48
CA ALA A 149 -16.43 12.71 -20.54
C ALA A 149 -15.36 13.72 -20.99
N ASP A 150 -14.28 13.91 -20.21
CA ASP A 150 -13.18 14.83 -20.59
C ASP A 150 -12.11 14.04 -21.38
N PRO A 151 -12.00 14.23 -22.69
CA PRO A 151 -11.05 13.47 -23.53
C PRO A 151 -9.57 13.80 -23.24
N ARG A 152 -9.30 14.85 -22.46
CA ARG A 152 -7.95 15.22 -22.06
C ARG A 152 -7.45 14.38 -20.88
N LEU A 153 -8.36 13.70 -20.19
CA LEU A 153 -8.08 12.90 -19.00
C LEU A 153 -8.09 11.43 -19.35
N GLY A 154 -6.91 10.85 -19.51
CA GLY A 154 -6.74 9.38 -19.64
C GLY A 154 -6.62 8.70 -18.27
N VAL A 155 -7.61 8.89 -17.38
CA VAL A 155 -7.57 8.40 -16.02
C VAL A 155 -8.58 7.28 -15.75
N SER A 156 -8.18 6.30 -14.93
CA SER A 156 -9.07 5.29 -14.39
C SER A 156 -9.57 5.70 -13.01
N VAL A 157 -10.87 5.59 -12.77
CA VAL A 157 -11.51 6.00 -11.51
C VAL A 157 -12.04 4.79 -10.77
N PHE A 158 -11.57 4.59 -9.54
CA PHE A 158 -11.94 3.47 -8.68
C PHE A 158 -12.35 3.99 -7.30
N ARG A 159 -13.21 3.25 -6.61
CA ARG A 159 -13.36 3.41 -5.16
C ARG A 159 -12.12 2.82 -4.49
N GLU A 160 -11.62 3.48 -3.46
CA GLU A 160 -10.42 3.03 -2.76
C GLU A 160 -10.57 1.61 -2.20
N THR A 161 -11.74 1.29 -1.65
CA THR A 161 -12.07 -0.05 -1.16
C THR A 161 -12.05 -1.12 -2.26
N GLU A 162 -12.56 -0.79 -3.45
CA GLU A 162 -12.56 -1.69 -4.61
C GLU A 162 -11.14 -1.91 -5.13
N TYR A 163 -10.34 -0.85 -5.22
CA TYR A 163 -8.96 -0.90 -5.67
C TYR A 163 -8.10 -1.82 -4.80
N TYR A 164 -8.17 -1.66 -3.47
CA TYR A 164 -7.42 -2.53 -2.57
C TYR A 164 -7.97 -3.96 -2.50
N ALA A 165 -9.29 -4.14 -2.61
CA ALA A 165 -9.90 -5.46 -2.66
C ALA A 165 -9.48 -6.25 -3.92
N GLU A 166 -9.42 -5.58 -5.06
CA GLU A 166 -8.96 -6.20 -6.32
C GLU A 166 -7.48 -6.61 -6.23
N GLN A 167 -6.63 -5.74 -5.70
CA GLN A 167 -5.21 -6.02 -5.51
C GLN A 167 -4.98 -7.18 -4.53
N ALA A 168 -5.73 -7.23 -3.43
CA ALA A 168 -5.68 -8.34 -2.47
C ALA A 168 -6.20 -9.65 -3.07
N SER A 169 -7.25 -9.60 -3.88
CA SER A 169 -7.85 -10.78 -4.52
C SER A 169 -6.92 -11.45 -5.53
N ALA A 170 -6.13 -10.68 -6.28
CA ALA A 170 -5.16 -11.21 -7.22
C ALA A 170 -4.08 -12.05 -6.51
N THR A 171 -3.54 -11.54 -5.40
CA THR A 171 -2.57 -12.27 -4.57
C THR A 171 -3.19 -13.50 -3.91
N ALA A 172 -4.42 -13.39 -3.39
CA ALA A 172 -5.13 -14.50 -2.78
C ALA A 172 -5.39 -15.65 -3.78
N ARG A 173 -5.79 -15.33 -5.02
CA ARG A 173 -5.98 -16.32 -6.09
C ARG A 173 -4.70 -17.08 -6.40
N LEU A 174 -3.56 -16.39 -6.49
CA LEU A 174 -2.26 -17.00 -6.75
C LEU A 174 -1.88 -17.98 -5.63
N ILE A 175 -2.02 -17.57 -4.37
CA ILE A 175 -1.77 -18.44 -3.20
C ILE A 175 -2.70 -19.64 -3.20
N THR A 176 -3.99 -19.46 -3.47
CA THR A 176 -4.98 -20.54 -3.50
C THR A 176 -4.68 -21.54 -4.62
N THR A 177 -4.31 -21.05 -5.82
CA THR A 177 -3.97 -21.92 -6.96
C THR A 177 -2.73 -22.75 -6.68
N LEU A 178 -1.68 -22.14 -6.12
CA LEU A 178 -0.47 -22.83 -5.73
C LEU A 178 -0.75 -23.85 -4.60
N GLY A 179 -1.52 -23.45 -3.60
CA GLY A 179 -1.93 -24.33 -2.50
C GLY A 179 -2.69 -25.56 -2.99
N PHE A 180 -3.62 -25.36 -3.92
CA PHE A 180 -4.38 -26.47 -4.52
C PHE A 180 -3.48 -27.41 -5.34
N ALA A 181 -2.55 -26.88 -6.13
CA ALA A 181 -1.59 -27.67 -6.89
C ALA A 181 -0.71 -28.53 -5.97
N ILE A 182 -0.18 -27.96 -4.89
CA ILE A 182 0.63 -28.68 -3.90
C ILE A 182 -0.20 -29.75 -3.19
N ALA A 183 -1.42 -29.42 -2.76
CA ALA A 183 -2.32 -30.38 -2.10
C ALA A 183 -2.64 -31.57 -3.00
N THR A 184 -2.87 -31.33 -4.31
CA THR A 184 -3.12 -32.40 -5.29
C THR A 184 -1.92 -33.33 -5.45
N LEU A 185 -0.70 -32.75 -5.55
CA LEU A 185 0.53 -33.54 -5.62
C LEU A 185 0.77 -34.37 -4.37
N MET A 186 0.53 -33.78 -3.19
CA MET A 186 0.64 -34.51 -1.92
C MET A 186 -0.38 -35.65 -1.80
N ALA A 187 -1.62 -35.43 -2.22
CA ALA A 187 -2.66 -36.46 -2.23
C ALA A 187 -2.29 -37.62 -3.17
N ALA A 188 -1.80 -37.32 -4.37
CA ALA A 188 -1.30 -38.34 -5.28
C ALA A 188 -0.13 -39.14 -4.67
N GLY A 189 0.84 -38.46 -4.07
CA GLY A 189 1.96 -39.10 -3.37
C GLY A 189 1.51 -40.03 -2.23
N ALA A 190 0.51 -39.61 -1.44
CA ALA A 190 -0.05 -40.39 -0.37
C ALA A 190 -0.74 -41.67 -0.89
N VAL A 191 -1.49 -41.58 -2.00
CA VAL A 191 -2.09 -42.75 -2.66
C VAL A 191 -1.03 -43.73 -3.15
N PHE A 192 0.01 -43.26 -3.82
CA PHE A 192 1.12 -44.10 -4.26
C PHE A 192 1.84 -44.78 -3.08
N GLY A 193 2.07 -44.04 -1.98
CA GLY A 193 2.65 -44.57 -0.77
C GLY A 193 1.79 -45.70 -0.13
N ALA A 194 0.47 -45.45 -0.02
CA ALA A 194 -0.46 -46.45 0.48
C ALA A 194 -0.51 -47.73 -0.38
N VAL A 195 -0.57 -47.56 -1.71
CA VAL A 195 -0.54 -48.68 -2.65
C VAL A 195 0.75 -49.48 -2.53
N ASN A 196 1.91 -48.83 -2.45
CA ASN A 196 3.19 -49.50 -2.27
C ASN A 196 3.26 -50.29 -0.94
N THR A 197 2.73 -49.72 0.14
CA THR A 197 2.67 -50.40 1.44
C THR A 197 1.74 -51.61 1.39
N MET A 198 0.61 -51.50 0.71
CA MET A 198 -0.30 -52.66 0.52
C MET A 198 0.34 -53.75 -0.33
N TYR A 199 1.06 -53.43 -1.39
CA TYR A 199 1.79 -54.40 -2.22
C TYR A 199 2.85 -55.15 -1.41
N THR A 200 3.63 -54.48 -0.60
CA THR A 200 4.64 -55.11 0.26
C THR A 200 4.01 -56.03 1.32
N ALA A 201 2.89 -55.61 1.92
CA ALA A 201 2.17 -56.41 2.90
C ALA A 201 1.57 -57.70 2.28
N VAL A 202 1.01 -57.61 1.08
CA VAL A 202 0.47 -58.79 0.35
C VAL A 202 1.60 -59.73 -0.08
N ALA A 203 2.71 -59.17 -0.63
CA ALA A 203 3.86 -59.98 -1.06
C ALA A 203 4.52 -60.75 0.11
N ALA A 204 4.53 -60.19 1.32
CA ALA A 204 5.03 -60.88 2.51
C ALA A 204 4.16 -62.08 2.89
N ARG A 205 2.82 -61.96 2.83
CA ARG A 205 1.88 -63.04 3.16
C ARG A 205 1.81 -64.15 2.11
N THR A 206 2.07 -63.87 0.84
CA THR A 206 2.07 -64.89 -0.23
C THR A 206 3.27 -65.86 -0.13
N ARG A 207 4.29 -65.55 0.67
CA ARG A 207 5.43 -66.47 0.94
C ARG A 207 5.20 -67.43 2.11
N GLU A 208 4.11 -67.28 2.86
CA GLU A 208 3.78 -68.09 4.01
C GLU A 208 2.72 -69.17 3.68
N ILE A 209 2.24 -69.23 2.44
CA ILE A 209 1.35 -70.25 1.90
C ILE A 209 2.16 -71.15 0.94
#